data_5c1d1c77af6c3fc474dd74fb347b2b90
#
_entry.id   5c1d1c77af6c3fc474dd74fb347b2b90
#
_cell.length_a   1.000
_cell.length_b   1.000
_cell.length_c   1.000
_cell.angle_alpha   90.00
_cell.angle_beta   90.00
_cell.angle_gamma   90.00
#
_symmetry.space_group_name_H-M   'P 1'
#
loop_
_entity.id
_entity.type
_entity.pdbx_description
1 polymer ?
#
loop_
_entity_poly.entity_id
_entity_poly.type
_entity_poly.pdbx_seq_one_letter_code
_entity_poly.pdbx_strand_id
1 'polypeptide(L)'
;MVLHDKFGRAITDLRISITDRCNYKCVYCRTGNEGALFGDLPFADYLRMARVLVGMGIRKIRLTGGEPLLRKGVVDFVRELATLDSQSKQVPRRIAPRNDNRNGEPLDIALTTNGHVLADLAQPLKDAGLTRVTVSMDAVDPDRFARITRVPNGYDQVLAGIRAARRAGLWPLKVNCVLMRGFNEDQIIPFGMFAREEGVSVRFIEFMPLEEGRTWAPSTVVTLDEILARMAEYRPLVEIPHARSETARRYRFEDGVGEIGIIAPVSHPFCGHCSRIRITSDGKIRTCLFSVWDHDLHAQMRQGASNEELAEFIRGVVMKKEERHHIGEPDFVHASRTMVHIGG
;
A
#
# COMPACT_ATOMS: atom_id res chain seq x y z
N MET A 1 -19.12 -8.95 -12.58
CA MET A 1 -18.14 -10.02 -12.96
C MET A 1 -16.83 -9.63 -12.32
N VAL A 2 -16.16 -10.54 -11.60
CA VAL A 2 -14.85 -10.25 -10.98
C VAL A 2 -13.80 -10.21 -12.07
N LEU A 3 -12.92 -9.20 -12.03
CA LEU A 3 -11.82 -9.03 -12.97
C LEU A 3 -10.74 -10.10 -12.70
N HIS A 4 -10.33 -10.85 -13.72
CA HIS A 4 -9.28 -11.87 -13.61
C HIS A 4 -8.17 -11.58 -14.61
N ASP A 5 -6.94 -11.92 -14.24
CA ASP A 5 -5.81 -11.89 -15.17
C ASP A 5 -5.68 -13.23 -15.93
N LYS A 6 -4.70 -13.30 -16.83
CA LYS A 6 -4.44 -14.50 -17.67
C LYS A 6 -4.02 -15.74 -16.87
N PHE A 7 -3.65 -15.59 -15.59
CA PHE A 7 -3.28 -16.68 -14.68
C PHE A 7 -4.43 -17.09 -13.75
N GLY A 8 -5.63 -16.53 -13.95
CA GLY A 8 -6.81 -16.81 -13.14
C GLY A 8 -6.82 -16.13 -11.77
N ARG A 9 -5.90 -15.17 -11.51
CA ARG A 9 -5.88 -14.42 -10.25
C ARG A 9 -7.00 -13.37 -10.26
N ALA A 10 -7.86 -13.39 -9.25
CA ALA A 10 -8.91 -12.39 -9.07
C ALA A 10 -8.28 -11.05 -8.64
N ILE A 11 -8.57 -9.99 -9.38
CA ILE A 11 -8.09 -8.63 -9.10
C ILE A 11 -9.15 -7.90 -8.29
N THR A 12 -8.91 -7.77 -7.00
CA THR A 12 -9.86 -7.21 -6.02
C THR A 12 -9.32 -5.99 -5.27
N ASP A 13 -8.02 -5.73 -5.38
CA ASP A 13 -7.32 -4.69 -4.64
C ASP A 13 -6.78 -3.61 -5.60
N LEU A 14 -7.22 -2.37 -5.40
CA LEU A 14 -6.73 -1.20 -6.11
C LEU A 14 -5.87 -0.35 -5.18
N ARG A 15 -4.70 0.07 -5.64
CA ARG A 15 -3.93 1.15 -5.01
C ARG A 15 -4.00 2.39 -5.89
N ILE A 16 -4.28 3.54 -5.30
CA ILE A 16 -4.33 4.82 -6.00
C ILE A 16 -3.28 5.74 -5.39
N SER A 17 -2.26 6.08 -6.16
CA SER A 17 -1.35 7.17 -5.84
C SER A 17 -2.05 8.48 -6.18
N ILE A 18 -2.43 9.27 -5.18
CA ILE A 18 -3.15 10.52 -5.43
C ILE A 18 -2.22 11.73 -5.57
N THR A 19 -0.93 11.56 -5.29
CA THR A 19 0.11 12.57 -5.42
C THR A 19 1.48 11.91 -5.42
N ASP A 20 2.46 12.52 -6.08
CA ASP A 20 3.88 12.17 -5.96
C ASP A 20 4.66 13.14 -5.06
N ARG A 21 3.98 14.11 -4.41
CA ARG A 21 4.58 15.00 -3.41
C ARG A 21 4.70 14.30 -2.08
N CYS A 22 5.82 14.54 -1.39
CA CYS A 22 6.07 14.04 -0.05
C CYS A 22 6.86 15.09 0.76
N ASN A 23 6.54 15.21 2.05
CA ASN A 23 7.29 16.04 2.99
C ASN A 23 8.49 15.31 3.59
N TYR A 24 8.68 14.00 3.27
CA TYR A 24 9.84 13.21 3.68
C TYR A 24 10.77 12.92 2.49
N LYS A 25 12.03 12.66 2.80
CA LYS A 25 13.08 12.32 1.83
C LYS A 25 13.81 11.06 2.27
N CYS A 26 13.06 10.01 2.57
CA CYS A 26 13.60 8.76 3.08
C CYS A 26 14.70 8.20 2.16
N VAL A 27 15.78 7.72 2.77
CA VAL A 27 17.01 7.28 2.07
C VAL A 27 16.78 6.19 1.02
N TYR A 28 15.74 5.38 1.17
CA TYR A 28 15.38 4.29 0.27
C TYR A 28 14.27 4.63 -0.73
N CYS A 29 13.70 5.82 -0.64
CA CYS A 29 12.54 6.17 -1.48
C CYS A 29 12.88 7.31 -2.42
N ARG A 30 13.52 8.36 -1.89
CA ARG A 30 13.75 9.62 -2.57
C ARG A 30 15.10 10.18 -2.18
N THR A 31 16.07 10.17 -3.10
CA THR A 31 17.44 10.58 -2.84
C THR A 31 17.69 12.03 -3.19
N GLY A 32 16.91 12.62 -4.09
CA GLY A 32 17.08 13.95 -4.64
C GLY A 32 16.23 15.05 -4.00
N ASN A 33 16.42 16.27 -4.49
CA ASN A 33 15.61 17.45 -4.12
C ASN A 33 14.43 17.68 -5.07
N GLU A 34 14.16 16.73 -5.94
CA GLU A 34 13.13 16.85 -6.96
C GLU A 34 11.75 16.99 -6.34
N GLY A 35 10.99 17.89 -6.89
CA GLY A 35 9.58 18.09 -6.57
C GLY A 35 8.71 16.93 -7.07
N ALA A 36 7.41 17.18 -7.22
CA ALA A 36 6.51 16.31 -7.97
C ALA A 36 6.94 16.27 -9.43
N LEU A 37 7.12 15.07 -10.00
CA LEU A 37 7.54 14.88 -11.40
C LEU A 37 6.34 14.75 -12.34
N PHE A 38 5.27 14.09 -11.88
CA PHE A 38 4.13 13.73 -12.74
C PHE A 38 2.88 14.56 -12.45
N GLY A 39 2.85 15.26 -11.32
CA GLY A 39 1.69 16.06 -10.89
C GLY A 39 0.53 15.22 -10.38
N ASP A 40 -0.55 15.91 -10.05
CA ASP A 40 -1.76 15.33 -9.45
C ASP A 40 -2.94 15.56 -10.38
N LEU A 41 -3.76 14.53 -10.64
CA LEU A 41 -5.03 14.68 -11.35
C LEU A 41 -6.11 15.27 -10.41
N PRO A 42 -7.17 15.90 -10.96
CA PRO A 42 -8.36 16.21 -10.17
C PRO A 42 -8.94 14.97 -9.49
N PHE A 43 -9.47 15.11 -8.28
CA PHE A 43 -10.09 13.98 -7.57
C PHE A 43 -11.25 13.35 -8.34
N ALA A 44 -11.98 14.15 -9.12
CA ALA A 44 -13.05 13.66 -9.97
C ALA A 44 -12.58 12.58 -10.98
N ASP A 45 -11.36 12.71 -11.50
CA ASP A 45 -10.81 11.74 -12.45
C ASP A 45 -10.48 10.41 -11.74
N TYR A 46 -9.84 10.46 -10.57
CA TYR A 46 -9.62 9.24 -9.77
C TYR A 46 -10.94 8.60 -9.33
N LEU A 47 -11.95 9.41 -8.98
CA LEU A 47 -13.26 8.91 -8.60
C LEU A 47 -13.95 8.19 -9.76
N ARG A 48 -13.83 8.73 -10.98
CA ARG A 48 -14.35 8.07 -12.19
C ARG A 48 -13.64 6.74 -12.45
N MET A 49 -12.30 6.71 -12.37
CA MET A 49 -11.51 5.48 -12.51
C MET A 49 -11.88 4.45 -11.44
N ALA A 50 -11.99 4.88 -10.17
CA ALA A 50 -12.38 4.02 -9.06
C ALA A 50 -13.79 3.44 -9.25
N ARG A 51 -14.75 4.25 -9.72
CA ARG A 51 -16.13 3.80 -10.00
C ARG A 51 -16.17 2.68 -11.04
N VAL A 52 -15.45 2.83 -12.14
CA VAL A 52 -15.35 1.80 -13.18
C VAL A 52 -14.76 0.52 -12.58
N LEU A 53 -13.65 0.62 -11.84
CA LEU A 53 -12.97 -0.52 -11.24
C LEU A 53 -13.80 -1.21 -10.15
N VAL A 54 -14.54 -0.48 -9.32
CA VAL A 54 -15.48 -1.04 -8.34
C VAL A 54 -16.59 -1.81 -9.05
N GLY A 55 -17.12 -1.28 -10.16
CA GLY A 55 -18.06 -1.98 -11.04
C GLY A 55 -17.50 -3.28 -11.64
N MET A 56 -16.17 -3.37 -11.81
CA MET A 56 -15.46 -4.55 -12.30
C MET A 56 -15.06 -5.55 -11.20
N GLY A 57 -15.36 -5.28 -9.93
CA GLY A 57 -15.14 -6.22 -8.83
C GLY A 57 -14.04 -5.84 -7.86
N ILE A 58 -13.45 -4.64 -7.94
CA ILE A 58 -12.59 -4.12 -6.86
C ILE A 58 -13.42 -3.97 -5.59
N ARG A 59 -12.88 -4.46 -4.47
CA ARG A 59 -13.50 -4.42 -3.14
C ARG A 59 -12.65 -3.69 -2.11
N LYS A 60 -11.38 -3.45 -2.44
CA LYS A 60 -10.45 -2.76 -1.57
C LYS A 60 -9.74 -1.65 -2.33
N ILE A 61 -9.82 -0.43 -1.82
CA ILE A 61 -9.07 0.71 -2.33
C ILE A 61 -8.08 1.16 -1.27
N ARG A 62 -6.81 1.28 -1.67
CA ARG A 62 -5.78 1.86 -0.81
C ARG A 62 -5.30 3.16 -1.41
N LEU A 63 -5.49 4.25 -0.68
CA LEU A 63 -4.91 5.54 -1.00
C LEU A 63 -3.45 5.57 -0.56
N THR A 64 -2.61 6.07 -1.44
CA THR A 64 -1.17 6.18 -1.25
C THR A 64 -0.64 7.33 -2.13
N GLY A 65 0.67 7.41 -2.31
CA GLY A 65 1.32 8.43 -3.14
C GLY A 65 2.75 8.63 -2.66
N GLY A 66 3.23 9.86 -2.74
CA GLY A 66 4.28 10.34 -1.87
C GLY A 66 3.74 10.38 -0.44
N GLU A 67 3.09 11.50 -0.07
CA GLU A 67 2.30 11.56 1.16
C GLU A 67 0.86 12.03 0.83
N PRO A 68 -0.11 11.12 0.87
CA PRO A 68 -1.49 11.44 0.46
C PRO A 68 -2.17 12.49 1.34
N LEU A 69 -1.79 12.60 2.62
CA LEU A 69 -2.39 13.56 3.56
C LEU A 69 -1.97 15.01 3.33
N LEU A 70 -0.94 15.25 2.50
CA LEU A 70 -0.59 16.61 2.07
C LEU A 70 -1.56 17.16 1.03
N ARG A 71 -2.38 16.31 0.42
CA ARG A 71 -3.27 16.73 -0.63
C ARG A 71 -4.55 17.32 -0.04
N LYS A 72 -4.78 18.64 -0.29
CA LYS A 72 -6.00 19.32 0.13
C LYS A 72 -7.24 18.62 -0.44
N GLY A 73 -8.27 18.45 0.39
CA GLY A 73 -9.52 17.78 0.00
C GLY A 73 -9.49 16.26 0.07
N VAL A 74 -8.41 15.62 0.60
CA VAL A 74 -8.32 14.16 0.73
C VAL A 74 -9.45 13.57 1.58
N VAL A 75 -9.92 14.27 2.61
CA VAL A 75 -11.05 13.85 3.46
C VAL A 75 -12.34 13.77 2.66
N ASP A 76 -12.62 14.77 1.82
CA ASP A 76 -13.80 14.79 0.96
C ASP A 76 -13.72 13.70 -0.11
N PHE A 77 -12.52 13.48 -0.67
CA PHE A 77 -12.30 12.39 -1.61
C PHE A 77 -12.56 11.01 -0.98
N VAL A 78 -12.13 10.79 0.26
CA VAL A 78 -12.47 9.55 1.00
C VAL A 78 -13.98 9.40 1.16
N ARG A 79 -14.69 10.50 1.49
CA ARG A 79 -16.15 10.49 1.62
C ARG A 79 -16.84 10.14 0.30
N GLU A 80 -16.39 10.70 -0.81
CA GLU A 80 -16.91 10.36 -2.13
C GLU A 80 -16.62 8.89 -2.52
N LEU A 81 -15.42 8.38 -2.24
CA LEU A 81 -15.12 6.97 -2.45
C LEU A 81 -16.03 6.04 -1.65
N ALA A 82 -16.35 6.40 -0.41
CA ALA A 82 -17.25 5.60 0.43
C ALA A 82 -18.68 5.50 -0.14
N THR A 83 -19.11 6.45 -0.97
CA THR A 83 -20.41 6.39 -1.63
C THR A 83 -20.45 5.40 -2.82
N LEU A 84 -19.32 4.99 -3.36
CA LEU A 84 -19.28 4.12 -4.56
C LEU A 84 -19.93 2.75 -4.31
N ASP A 85 -19.87 2.24 -3.10
CA ASP A 85 -20.46 0.95 -2.73
C ASP A 85 -21.99 0.98 -2.75
N SER A 86 -22.61 2.07 -2.29
CA SER A 86 -24.07 2.23 -2.29
C SER A 86 -24.64 2.33 -3.71
N GLN A 87 -23.89 2.89 -4.65
CA GLN A 87 -24.30 3.03 -6.05
C GLN A 87 -24.17 1.71 -6.83
N SER A 88 -23.22 0.85 -6.47
CA SER A 88 -23.09 -0.47 -7.11
C SER A 88 -24.27 -1.41 -6.85
N LYS A 89 -25.05 -1.17 -5.79
CA LYS A 89 -26.31 -1.92 -5.47
C LYS A 89 -27.49 -1.53 -6.38
N GLN A 90 -27.38 -0.43 -7.12
CA GLN A 90 -28.43 0.07 -8.04
C GLN A 90 -28.30 -0.46 -9.48
N VAL A 91 -27.24 -1.18 -9.82
CA VAL A 91 -27.11 -1.82 -11.14
C VAL A 91 -28.04 -3.04 -11.19
N PRO A 92 -28.95 -3.15 -12.19
CA PRO A 92 -29.90 -4.25 -12.28
C PRO A 92 -29.21 -5.61 -12.26
N ARG A 93 -29.70 -6.54 -11.43
CA ARG A 93 -29.18 -7.90 -11.17
C ARG A 93 -29.11 -8.85 -12.39
N ARG A 94 -29.31 -8.37 -13.60
CA ARG A 94 -29.34 -9.21 -14.83
C ARG A 94 -27.97 -9.66 -15.33
N ILE A 95 -26.86 -9.16 -14.80
CA ILE A 95 -25.49 -9.43 -15.29
C ILE A 95 -24.53 -9.98 -14.21
N ALA A 96 -24.98 -10.23 -13.00
CA ALA A 96 -24.12 -10.78 -11.95
C ALA A 96 -24.21 -12.32 -11.90
N PRO A 97 -23.10 -13.06 -11.94
CA PRO A 97 -23.11 -14.50 -11.74
C PRO A 97 -23.48 -14.86 -10.29
N ARG A 98 -24.25 -15.94 -10.12
CA ARG A 98 -24.94 -16.40 -8.89
C ARG A 98 -24.03 -16.94 -7.77
N ASN A 99 -22.71 -16.79 -7.81
CA ASN A 99 -21.80 -17.49 -6.88
C ASN A 99 -20.80 -16.59 -6.16
N ASP A 100 -21.16 -15.34 -5.80
CA ASP A 100 -20.32 -14.51 -4.93
C ASP A 100 -20.99 -14.38 -3.55
N ASN A 101 -20.54 -15.22 -2.60
CA ASN A 101 -21.06 -15.30 -1.23
C ASN A 101 -20.70 -14.09 -0.33
N ARG A 102 -20.33 -12.93 -0.91
CA ARG A 102 -20.02 -11.69 -0.19
C ARG A 102 -20.90 -10.52 -0.61
N ASN A 103 -22.19 -10.77 -0.74
CA ASN A 103 -23.19 -9.74 -1.01
C ASN A 103 -23.44 -8.92 0.26
N GLY A 104 -22.82 -7.72 0.34
CA GLY A 104 -23.16 -6.73 1.34
C GLY A 104 -22.01 -6.14 2.18
N GLU A 105 -20.79 -6.62 2.03
CA GLU A 105 -19.65 -5.97 2.71
C GLU A 105 -19.32 -4.61 2.07
N PRO A 106 -19.16 -3.54 2.87
CA PRO A 106 -18.82 -2.22 2.36
C PRO A 106 -17.43 -2.21 1.72
N LEU A 107 -17.20 -1.24 0.82
CA LEU A 107 -15.89 -1.03 0.20
C LEU A 107 -14.83 -0.76 1.29
N ASP A 108 -13.76 -1.58 1.31
CA ASP A 108 -12.66 -1.41 2.24
C ASP A 108 -11.72 -0.28 1.75
N ILE A 109 -11.84 0.90 2.37
CA ILE A 109 -11.01 2.05 2.05
C ILE A 109 -9.88 2.15 3.08
N ALA A 110 -8.64 2.00 2.61
CA ALA A 110 -7.44 2.04 3.43
C ALA A 110 -6.52 3.20 3.01
N LEU A 111 -5.70 3.65 3.92
CA LEU A 111 -4.69 4.68 3.68
C LEU A 111 -3.30 4.15 4.06
N THR A 112 -2.27 4.51 3.28
CA THR A 112 -0.86 4.43 3.69
C THR A 112 -0.31 5.85 3.79
N THR A 113 0.30 6.20 4.89
CA THR A 113 0.81 7.55 5.19
C THR A 113 2.12 7.47 5.98
N ASN A 114 2.96 8.49 5.90
CA ASN A 114 4.09 8.66 6.80
C ASN A 114 3.66 9.10 8.23
N GLY A 115 2.40 9.43 8.43
CA GLY A 115 1.82 9.72 9.74
C GLY A 115 2.06 11.14 10.28
N HIS A 116 2.87 11.96 9.62
CA HIS A 116 3.30 13.27 10.14
C HIS A 116 2.14 14.21 10.48
N VAL A 117 1.11 14.25 9.63
CA VAL A 117 -0.10 15.11 9.83
C VAL A 117 -1.34 14.30 10.21
N LEU A 118 -1.17 13.01 10.51
CA LEU A 118 -2.29 12.11 10.77
C LEU A 118 -3.04 12.46 12.07
N ALA A 119 -2.36 13.07 13.05
CA ALA A 119 -2.99 13.41 14.34
C ALA A 119 -4.23 14.28 14.18
N ASP A 120 -4.19 15.26 13.27
CA ASP A 120 -5.29 16.19 13.02
C ASP A 120 -6.37 15.62 12.10
N LEU A 121 -6.00 14.62 11.27
CA LEU A 121 -6.86 14.09 10.21
C LEU A 121 -7.49 12.73 10.54
N ALA A 122 -7.06 12.05 11.61
CA ALA A 122 -7.51 10.69 11.91
C ALA A 122 -9.04 10.61 12.10
N GLN A 123 -9.62 11.48 12.92
CA GLN A 123 -11.08 11.50 13.15
C GLN A 123 -11.85 11.97 11.90
N PRO A 124 -11.51 13.09 11.22
CA PRO A 124 -12.14 13.47 9.97
C PRO A 124 -12.12 12.37 8.90
N LEU A 125 -11.03 11.64 8.76
CA LEU A 125 -10.91 10.53 7.82
C LEU A 125 -11.82 9.34 8.22
N LYS A 126 -11.90 9.03 9.51
CA LYS A 126 -12.82 8.02 10.02
C LYS A 126 -14.27 8.36 9.71
N ASP A 127 -14.66 9.59 9.99
CA ASP A 127 -16.02 10.11 9.75
C ASP A 127 -16.36 10.16 8.25
N ALA A 128 -15.35 10.32 7.40
CA ALA A 128 -15.47 10.25 5.95
C ALA A 128 -15.61 8.81 5.41
N GLY A 129 -15.42 7.78 6.24
CA GLY A 129 -15.56 6.37 5.84
C GLY A 129 -14.24 5.63 5.63
N LEU A 130 -13.09 6.20 6.04
CA LEU A 130 -11.84 5.45 6.06
C LEU A 130 -11.97 4.28 7.05
N THR A 131 -11.63 3.06 6.61
CA THR A 131 -11.77 1.88 7.46
C THR A 131 -10.51 1.64 8.31
N ARG A 132 -9.33 1.82 7.73
CA ARG A 132 -8.06 1.49 8.38
C ARG A 132 -6.89 2.27 7.81
N VAL A 133 -5.84 2.38 8.61
CA VAL A 133 -4.61 3.08 8.22
C VAL A 133 -3.38 2.19 8.40
N THR A 134 -2.40 2.42 7.55
CA THR A 134 -1.03 1.90 7.69
C THR A 134 -0.09 3.09 7.77
N VAL A 135 0.69 3.18 8.84
CA VAL A 135 1.69 4.23 9.02
C VAL A 135 3.06 3.68 8.66
N SER A 136 3.81 4.39 7.84
CA SER A 136 5.22 4.05 7.54
C SER A 136 6.12 4.68 8.60
N MET A 137 6.92 3.82 9.28
CA MET A 137 7.81 4.22 10.35
C MET A 137 8.98 3.23 10.39
N ASP A 138 10.20 3.68 10.10
CA ASP A 138 11.34 2.80 9.87
C ASP A 138 12.31 2.70 11.07
N ALA A 139 12.01 3.39 12.16
CA ALA A 139 12.68 3.25 13.45
C ALA A 139 11.77 3.72 14.58
N VAL A 140 11.93 3.11 15.78
CA VAL A 140 11.34 3.56 17.04
C VAL A 140 12.32 4.39 17.88
N ASP A 141 13.55 4.50 17.44
CA ASP A 141 14.54 5.44 17.93
C ASP A 141 14.44 6.77 17.19
N PRO A 142 14.25 7.92 17.88
CA PRO A 142 14.06 9.21 17.24
C PRO A 142 15.23 9.67 16.35
N ASP A 143 16.47 9.43 16.78
CA ASP A 143 17.65 9.85 16.01
C ASP A 143 17.84 8.99 14.76
N ARG A 144 17.58 7.69 14.89
CA ARG A 144 17.57 6.75 13.77
C ARG A 144 16.44 7.11 12.79
N PHE A 145 15.26 7.41 13.29
CA PHE A 145 14.12 7.87 12.48
C PHE A 145 14.47 9.13 11.69
N ALA A 146 15.06 10.14 12.34
CA ALA A 146 15.47 11.39 11.69
C ALA A 146 16.51 11.14 10.59
N ARG A 147 17.48 10.24 10.81
CA ARG A 147 18.50 9.88 9.80
C ARG A 147 17.89 9.19 8.58
N ILE A 148 16.93 8.28 8.77
CA ILE A 148 16.30 7.55 7.67
C ILE A 148 15.37 8.46 6.87
N THR A 149 14.51 9.21 7.55
CA THR A 149 13.49 10.06 6.93
C THR A 149 14.02 11.40 6.44
N ARG A 150 15.18 11.83 6.95
CA ARG A 150 15.77 13.17 6.78
C ARG A 150 14.86 14.30 7.28
N VAL A 151 14.05 14.00 8.30
CA VAL A 151 13.14 14.96 8.96
C VAL A 151 13.47 15.00 10.45
N PRO A 152 14.16 16.03 10.91
CA PRO A 152 14.37 16.26 12.33
C PRO A 152 13.03 16.40 13.07
N ASN A 153 12.93 15.85 14.26
CA ASN A 153 11.74 15.92 15.13
C ASN A 153 10.44 15.34 14.54
N GLY A 154 10.51 14.52 13.47
CA GLY A 154 9.33 13.91 12.85
C GLY A 154 8.74 12.74 13.65
N TYR A 155 9.53 12.14 14.55
CA TYR A 155 9.13 10.96 15.32
C TYR A 155 7.88 11.20 16.18
N ASP A 156 7.86 12.27 16.97
CA ASP A 156 6.75 12.57 17.89
C ASP A 156 5.45 12.82 17.14
N GLN A 157 5.49 13.49 15.97
CA GLN A 157 4.32 13.69 15.13
C GLN A 157 3.76 12.37 14.62
N VAL A 158 4.63 11.45 14.19
CA VAL A 158 4.20 10.13 13.72
C VAL A 158 3.58 9.32 14.86
N LEU A 159 4.20 9.32 16.04
CA LEU A 159 3.68 8.62 17.22
C LEU A 159 2.33 9.21 17.65
N ALA A 160 2.20 10.54 17.66
CA ALA A 160 0.92 11.21 17.91
C ALA A 160 -0.15 10.81 16.89
N GLY A 161 0.22 10.70 15.61
CA GLY A 161 -0.65 10.24 14.53
C GLY A 161 -1.12 8.79 14.72
N ILE A 162 -0.24 7.87 15.10
CA ILE A 162 -0.56 6.47 15.42
C ILE A 162 -1.59 6.42 16.56
N ARG A 163 -1.32 7.15 17.64
CA ARG A 163 -2.21 7.21 18.80
C ARG A 163 -3.57 7.85 18.48
N ALA A 164 -3.59 8.88 17.63
CA ALA A 164 -4.85 9.50 17.17
C ALA A 164 -5.66 8.52 16.29
N ALA A 165 -5.03 7.81 15.37
CA ALA A 165 -5.67 6.79 14.55
C ALA A 165 -6.30 5.67 15.39
N ARG A 166 -5.61 5.25 16.46
CA ARG A 166 -6.14 4.28 17.44
C ARG A 166 -7.38 4.82 18.15
N ARG A 167 -7.35 6.06 18.65
CA ARG A 167 -8.51 6.70 19.30
C ARG A 167 -9.71 6.86 18.35
N ALA A 168 -9.45 7.18 17.09
CA ALA A 168 -10.49 7.29 16.05
C ALA A 168 -11.07 5.92 15.62
N GLY A 169 -10.52 4.80 16.08
CA GLY A 169 -10.99 3.46 15.70
C GLY A 169 -10.68 3.08 14.25
N LEU A 170 -9.55 3.53 13.71
CA LEU A 170 -9.06 3.12 12.38
C LEU A 170 -8.34 1.77 12.48
N TRP A 171 -9.10 0.67 12.49
CA TRP A 171 -8.60 -0.69 12.68
C TRP A 171 -8.73 -1.57 11.42
N PRO A 172 -7.81 -2.55 11.24
CA PRO A 172 -6.56 -2.75 11.97
C PRO A 172 -5.54 -1.64 11.70
N LEU A 173 -4.93 -1.12 12.77
CA LEU A 173 -3.85 -0.14 12.69
C LEU A 173 -2.53 -0.87 12.49
N LYS A 174 -1.80 -0.51 11.44
CA LYS A 174 -0.56 -1.18 11.04
C LYS A 174 0.57 -0.18 10.94
N VAL A 175 1.76 -0.61 11.36
CA VAL A 175 2.99 0.15 11.18
C VAL A 175 3.90 -0.65 10.26
N ASN A 176 4.28 -0.07 9.12
CA ASN A 176 5.21 -0.67 8.18
C ASN A 176 6.63 -0.13 8.43
N CYS A 177 7.60 -1.03 8.46
CA CYS A 177 9.02 -0.74 8.54
C CYS A 177 9.74 -1.43 7.38
N VAL A 178 10.39 -0.67 6.51
CA VAL A 178 11.32 -1.22 5.52
C VAL A 178 12.65 -1.49 6.20
N LEU A 179 13.07 -2.75 6.25
CA LEU A 179 14.36 -3.14 6.85
C LEU A 179 15.47 -3.12 5.83
N MET A 180 16.54 -2.40 6.15
CA MET A 180 17.75 -2.29 5.33
C MET A 180 18.97 -2.63 6.18
N ARG A 181 19.77 -3.59 5.71
CA ARG A 181 21.02 -3.97 6.37
C ARG A 181 21.99 -2.79 6.39
N GLY A 182 22.63 -2.56 7.53
CA GLY A 182 23.51 -1.43 7.80
C GLY A 182 22.78 -0.11 8.15
N PHE A 183 21.44 -0.10 8.14
CA PHE A 183 20.65 1.09 8.46
C PHE A 183 19.76 0.95 9.70
N ASN A 184 18.92 -0.09 9.74
CA ASN A 184 17.91 -0.24 10.80
C ASN A 184 17.56 -1.68 11.16
N GLU A 185 18.38 -2.66 10.81
CA GLU A 185 18.19 -4.06 11.22
C GLU A 185 18.23 -4.26 12.74
N ASP A 186 18.83 -3.33 13.47
CA ASP A 186 18.82 -3.28 14.93
C ASP A 186 17.44 -2.91 15.51
N GLN A 187 16.52 -2.41 14.69
CA GLN A 187 15.18 -2.00 15.12
C GLN A 187 14.17 -3.16 15.19
N ILE A 188 14.56 -4.37 14.82
CA ILE A 188 13.66 -5.55 14.82
C ILE A 188 13.07 -5.78 16.23
N ILE A 189 13.90 -5.95 17.25
CA ILE A 189 13.45 -6.15 18.63
C ILE A 189 12.72 -4.92 19.18
N PRO A 190 13.24 -3.68 19.04
CA PRO A 190 12.51 -2.48 19.45
C PRO A 190 11.11 -2.37 18.85
N PHE A 191 10.92 -2.73 17.58
CA PHE A 191 9.58 -2.78 16.98
C PHE A 191 8.70 -3.91 17.53
N GLY A 192 9.27 -5.03 17.94
CA GLY A 192 8.55 -6.07 18.67
C GLY A 192 7.97 -5.58 20.00
N MET A 193 8.76 -4.79 20.74
CA MET A 193 8.32 -4.12 21.96
C MET A 193 7.24 -3.08 21.66
N PHE A 194 7.47 -2.23 20.68
CA PHE A 194 6.52 -1.21 20.23
C PHE A 194 5.16 -1.80 19.81
N ALA A 195 5.15 -2.93 19.09
CA ALA A 195 3.92 -3.62 18.69
C ALA A 195 3.06 -4.01 19.91
N ARG A 196 3.71 -4.41 21.00
CA ARG A 196 3.05 -4.80 22.26
C ARG A 196 2.56 -3.58 23.06
N GLU A 197 3.38 -2.55 23.16
CA GLU A 197 3.10 -1.34 23.95
C GLU A 197 2.00 -0.48 23.31
N GLU A 198 2.09 -0.23 22.01
CA GLU A 198 1.09 0.58 21.30
C GLU A 198 -0.10 -0.24 20.80
N GLY A 199 -0.07 -1.57 20.91
CA GLY A 199 -1.14 -2.45 20.48
C GLY A 199 -1.39 -2.41 18.97
N VAL A 200 -0.35 -2.27 18.15
CA VAL A 200 -0.41 -2.18 16.70
C VAL A 200 0.18 -3.42 16.04
N SER A 201 -0.20 -3.71 14.79
CA SER A 201 0.46 -4.76 14.01
C SER A 201 1.67 -4.14 13.28
N VAL A 202 2.89 -4.48 13.71
CA VAL A 202 4.11 -4.07 13.01
C VAL A 202 4.36 -4.99 11.83
N ARG A 203 4.71 -4.42 10.68
CA ARG A 203 5.01 -5.15 9.45
C ARG A 203 6.39 -4.80 8.95
N PHE A 204 7.30 -5.74 9.03
CA PHE A 204 8.60 -5.64 8.39
C PHE A 204 8.47 -5.92 6.90
N ILE A 205 9.17 -5.14 6.09
CA ILE A 205 9.20 -5.25 4.64
C ILE A 205 10.65 -5.41 4.22
N GLU A 206 10.96 -6.48 3.49
CA GLU A 206 12.27 -6.63 2.86
C GLU A 206 12.52 -5.47 1.89
N PHE A 207 13.74 -4.92 1.92
CA PHE A 207 14.14 -3.86 1.03
C PHE A 207 14.08 -4.30 -0.44
N MET A 208 13.46 -3.47 -1.27
CA MET A 208 13.17 -3.77 -2.68
C MET A 208 13.88 -2.78 -3.61
N PRO A 209 14.25 -3.18 -4.85
CA PRO A 209 14.94 -2.32 -5.83
C PRO A 209 14.00 -1.30 -6.49
N LEU A 210 13.48 -0.36 -5.71
CA LEU A 210 12.55 0.70 -6.14
C LEU A 210 13.04 2.10 -5.76
N GLU A 211 14.24 2.19 -5.22
CA GLU A 211 14.89 3.44 -4.86
C GLU A 211 15.52 4.10 -6.11
N GLU A 212 15.63 5.41 -6.04
CA GLU A 212 16.17 6.23 -7.13
C GLU A 212 17.68 5.99 -7.36
N GLY A 213 18.43 5.82 -6.26
CA GLY A 213 19.88 5.66 -6.28
C GLY A 213 20.39 4.33 -6.83
N ARG A 214 19.53 3.36 -7.10
CA ARG A 214 19.85 1.99 -7.58
C ARG A 214 20.97 1.33 -6.76
N THR A 215 20.96 1.54 -5.44
CA THR A 215 21.95 1.00 -4.50
C THR A 215 21.56 -0.38 -3.97
N TRP A 216 20.37 -0.86 -4.32
CA TRP A 216 19.88 -2.16 -3.89
C TRP A 216 20.79 -3.29 -4.37
N ALA A 217 21.10 -4.19 -3.46
CA ALA A 217 21.77 -5.45 -3.72
C ALA A 217 21.18 -6.53 -2.81
N PRO A 218 21.27 -7.83 -3.17
CA PRO A 218 20.82 -8.91 -2.29
C PRO A 218 21.40 -8.85 -0.88
N SER A 219 22.64 -8.38 -0.75
CA SER A 219 23.33 -8.20 0.55
C SER A 219 22.74 -7.12 1.44
N THR A 220 21.93 -6.20 0.89
CA THR A 220 21.26 -5.14 1.67
C THR A 220 19.91 -5.58 2.23
N VAL A 221 19.44 -6.76 1.86
CA VAL A 221 18.15 -7.31 2.30
C VAL A 221 18.32 -7.98 3.66
N VAL A 222 17.39 -7.70 4.58
CA VAL A 222 17.19 -8.47 5.82
C VAL A 222 16.03 -9.41 5.55
N THR A 223 16.31 -10.71 5.50
CA THR A 223 15.34 -11.72 5.06
C THR A 223 14.31 -12.07 6.14
N LEU A 224 13.20 -12.69 5.71
CA LEU A 224 12.17 -13.21 6.62
C LEU A 224 12.77 -14.10 7.71
N ASP A 225 13.67 -15.01 7.36
CA ASP A 225 14.25 -15.96 8.32
C ASP A 225 15.13 -15.24 9.33
N GLU A 226 15.90 -14.22 8.91
CA GLU A 226 16.69 -13.39 9.82
C GLU A 226 15.81 -12.57 10.76
N ILE A 227 14.70 -12.03 10.27
CA ILE A 227 13.74 -11.28 11.10
C ILE A 227 13.15 -12.19 12.17
N LEU A 228 12.74 -13.42 11.80
CA LEU A 228 12.22 -14.40 12.74
C LEU A 228 13.25 -14.83 13.77
N ALA A 229 14.48 -15.10 13.36
CA ALA A 229 15.57 -15.48 14.25
C ALA A 229 15.87 -14.38 15.28
N ARG A 230 15.98 -13.12 14.83
CA ARG A 230 16.20 -11.98 15.73
C ARG A 230 15.03 -11.73 16.67
N MET A 231 13.79 -11.88 16.19
CA MET A 231 12.61 -11.69 17.03
C MET A 231 12.53 -12.78 18.12
N ALA A 232 12.96 -14.01 17.80
CA ALA A 232 13.00 -15.13 18.75
C ALA A 232 13.97 -14.88 19.92
N GLU A 233 15.03 -14.08 19.73
CA GLU A 233 15.93 -13.66 20.82
C GLU A 233 15.19 -12.84 21.90
N TYR A 234 14.13 -12.11 21.48
CA TYR A 234 13.29 -11.35 22.40
C TYR A 234 12.14 -12.20 22.96
N ARG A 235 11.32 -12.75 22.07
CA ARG A 235 10.20 -13.64 22.41
C ARG A 235 9.84 -14.54 21.25
N PRO A 236 9.47 -15.81 21.51
CA PRO A 236 8.98 -16.71 20.46
C PRO A 236 7.75 -16.19 19.75
N LEU A 237 7.68 -16.45 18.45
CA LEU A 237 6.57 -16.14 17.58
C LEU A 237 5.89 -17.41 17.06
N VAL A 238 4.56 -17.40 17.00
CA VAL A 238 3.75 -18.44 16.38
C VAL A 238 3.09 -17.89 15.13
N GLU A 239 3.20 -18.59 14.01
CA GLU A 239 2.51 -18.21 12.78
C GLU A 239 1.00 -18.32 12.96
N ILE A 240 0.26 -17.30 12.50
CA ILE A 240 -1.19 -17.28 12.56
C ILE A 240 -1.79 -17.30 11.13
N PRO A 241 -2.98 -17.92 10.95
CA PRO A 241 -3.62 -18.02 9.64
C PRO A 241 -3.78 -16.65 8.97
N HIS A 242 -3.52 -16.61 7.67
CA HIS A 242 -3.70 -15.43 6.82
C HIS A 242 -4.22 -15.83 5.44
N ALA A 243 -4.91 -14.91 4.76
CA ALA A 243 -5.40 -15.16 3.42
C ALA A 243 -4.23 -15.23 2.42
N ARG A 244 -4.31 -16.13 1.44
CA ARG A 244 -3.26 -16.31 0.40
C ARG A 244 -2.97 -15.02 -0.39
N SER A 245 -3.95 -14.13 -0.53
CA SER A 245 -3.79 -12.83 -1.20
C SER A 245 -3.17 -11.74 -0.31
N GLU A 246 -3.02 -11.99 1.00
CA GLU A 246 -2.32 -11.06 1.89
C GLU A 246 -0.82 -11.01 1.55
N THR A 247 -0.24 -9.82 1.71
CA THR A 247 1.19 -9.62 1.42
C THR A 247 2.11 -10.06 2.56
N ALA A 248 1.61 -10.01 3.78
CA ALA A 248 2.39 -10.33 4.98
C ALA A 248 2.04 -11.73 5.49
N ARG A 249 3.07 -12.54 5.75
CA ARG A 249 2.93 -13.65 6.69
C ARG A 249 2.74 -13.08 8.07
N ARG A 250 1.85 -13.65 8.87
CA ARG A 250 1.45 -13.09 10.15
C ARG A 250 1.88 -13.99 11.29
N TYR A 251 2.39 -13.36 12.32
CA TYR A 251 2.88 -14.02 13.53
C TYR A 251 2.33 -13.30 14.77
N ARG A 252 2.17 -14.04 15.85
CA ARG A 252 1.80 -13.50 17.15
C ARG A 252 2.81 -14.01 18.18
N PHE A 253 3.11 -13.20 19.18
CA PHE A 253 3.90 -13.68 20.30
C PHE A 253 3.14 -14.78 21.05
N GLU A 254 3.85 -15.78 21.59
CA GLU A 254 3.24 -16.95 22.26
C GLU A 254 2.30 -16.57 23.40
N ASP A 255 2.59 -15.47 24.10
CA ASP A 255 1.72 -14.94 25.16
C ASP A 255 0.46 -14.23 24.64
N GLY A 256 0.23 -14.23 23.34
CA GLY A 256 -0.94 -13.65 22.69
C GLY A 256 -0.92 -12.13 22.53
N VAL A 257 0.09 -11.41 23.04
CA VAL A 257 0.15 -9.95 23.03
C VAL A 257 1.09 -9.44 21.94
N GLY A 258 0.54 -8.70 20.97
CA GLY A 258 1.28 -8.12 19.84
C GLY A 258 1.30 -9.02 18.62
N GLU A 259 1.31 -8.40 17.45
CA GLU A 259 1.34 -9.05 16.14
C GLU A 259 2.47 -8.50 15.29
N ILE A 260 3.21 -9.41 14.66
CA ILE A 260 4.25 -9.11 13.69
C ILE A 260 3.83 -9.66 12.33
N GLY A 261 3.93 -8.84 11.29
CA GLY A 261 3.81 -9.27 9.91
C GLY A 261 5.15 -9.20 9.21
N ILE A 262 5.41 -10.08 8.26
CA ILE A 262 6.62 -10.00 7.42
C ILE A 262 6.20 -10.05 5.97
N ILE A 263 6.57 -9.02 5.22
CA ILE A 263 6.36 -8.91 3.77
C ILE A 263 7.70 -9.20 3.12
N ALA A 264 7.83 -10.40 2.57
CA ALA A 264 9.06 -10.96 2.06
C ALA A 264 9.00 -11.14 0.52
N PRO A 265 9.01 -10.05 -0.27
CA PRO A 265 8.94 -10.17 -1.72
C PRO A 265 10.22 -10.74 -2.34
N VAL A 266 11.36 -10.63 -1.66
CA VAL A 266 12.66 -11.07 -2.17
C VAL A 266 12.92 -12.53 -1.80
N SER A 267 12.86 -12.86 -0.50
CA SER A 267 13.17 -14.21 -0.03
C SER A 267 12.01 -15.21 -0.22
N HIS A 268 10.76 -14.73 -0.12
CA HIS A 268 9.54 -15.56 -0.24
C HIS A 268 8.47 -14.86 -1.08
N PRO A 269 8.62 -14.80 -2.41
CA PRO A 269 7.68 -14.14 -3.31
C PRO A 269 6.26 -14.70 -3.20
N PHE A 270 5.25 -13.80 -3.18
CA PHE A 270 3.82 -14.14 -3.06
C PHE A 270 3.02 -13.75 -4.31
N CYS A 271 3.65 -13.76 -5.49
CA CYS A 271 3.06 -13.31 -6.75
C CYS A 271 1.91 -14.20 -7.24
N GLY A 272 1.96 -15.51 -6.98
CA GLY A 272 0.96 -16.48 -7.45
C GLY A 272 -0.49 -16.19 -7.01
N HIS A 273 -0.69 -15.40 -5.95
CA HIS A 273 -2.02 -15.00 -5.44
C HIS A 273 -2.24 -13.49 -5.43
N CYS A 274 -1.50 -12.75 -6.26
CA CYS A 274 -1.53 -11.28 -6.27
C CYS A 274 -2.85 -10.75 -6.85
N SER A 275 -3.66 -10.12 -6.02
CA SER A 275 -4.95 -9.50 -6.37
C SER A 275 -4.88 -8.01 -6.74
N ARG A 276 -3.68 -7.44 -6.90
CA ARG A 276 -3.46 -5.99 -6.92
C ARG A 276 -3.22 -5.42 -8.30
N ILE A 277 -3.79 -4.22 -8.53
CA ILE A 277 -3.39 -3.29 -9.58
C ILE A 277 -3.21 -1.90 -8.98
N ARG A 278 -2.61 -0.97 -9.74
CA ARG A 278 -2.29 0.37 -9.28
C ARG A 278 -2.70 1.42 -10.28
N ILE A 279 -3.09 2.61 -9.78
CA ILE A 279 -3.21 3.85 -10.54
C ILE A 279 -2.15 4.81 -9.99
N THR A 280 -1.34 5.37 -10.89
CA THR A 280 -0.33 6.38 -10.56
C THR A 280 -0.94 7.77 -10.42
N SER A 281 -0.18 8.74 -9.89
CA SER A 281 -0.66 10.12 -9.70
C SER A 281 -1.04 10.82 -11.02
N ASP A 282 -0.46 10.42 -12.13
CA ASP A 282 -0.79 10.89 -13.49
C ASP A 282 -1.82 10.00 -14.22
N GLY A 283 -2.48 9.06 -13.51
CA GLY A 283 -3.63 8.29 -14.01
C GLY A 283 -3.31 7.12 -14.92
N LYS A 284 -2.12 6.53 -14.79
CA LYS A 284 -1.75 5.32 -15.52
C LYS A 284 -2.00 4.07 -14.70
N ILE A 285 -2.38 2.97 -15.35
CA ILE A 285 -2.51 1.66 -14.72
C ILE A 285 -1.17 0.94 -14.78
N ARG A 286 -0.78 0.35 -13.64
CA ARG A 286 0.33 -0.59 -13.52
C ARG A 286 -0.18 -1.91 -12.97
N THR A 287 0.18 -2.98 -13.61
CA THR A 287 -0.25 -4.35 -13.27
C THR A 287 0.57 -4.94 -12.13
N CYS A 288 1.82 -4.51 -11.96
CA CYS A 288 2.74 -4.91 -10.90
C CYS A 288 3.46 -3.69 -10.32
N LEU A 289 4.00 -3.82 -9.11
CA LEU A 289 4.89 -2.82 -8.51
C LEU A 289 6.17 -2.64 -9.35
N PHE A 290 6.67 -3.74 -9.92
CA PHE A 290 7.88 -3.82 -10.73
C PHE A 290 7.61 -3.78 -12.23
N SER A 291 6.37 -3.50 -12.66
CA SER A 291 6.07 -3.35 -14.08
C SER A 291 6.98 -2.30 -14.72
N VAL A 292 7.50 -2.59 -15.88
CA VAL A 292 8.24 -1.62 -16.71
C VAL A 292 7.32 -0.81 -17.59
N TRP A 293 6.05 -1.20 -17.66
CA TRP A 293 5.04 -0.59 -18.52
C TRP A 293 4.00 0.19 -17.74
N ASP A 294 3.67 1.36 -18.28
CA ASP A 294 2.55 2.20 -17.84
C ASP A 294 1.46 2.20 -18.92
N HIS A 295 0.20 2.01 -18.54
CA HIS A 295 -0.94 2.03 -19.44
C HIS A 295 -1.81 3.26 -19.15
N ASP A 296 -1.85 4.21 -20.08
CA ASP A 296 -2.44 5.53 -19.85
C ASP A 296 -3.99 5.49 -19.89
N LEU A 297 -4.60 5.24 -18.72
CA LEU A 297 -6.06 5.27 -18.53
C LEU A 297 -6.61 6.70 -18.62
N HIS A 298 -5.86 7.69 -18.12
CA HIS A 298 -6.28 9.07 -18.16
C HIS A 298 -6.34 9.61 -19.59
N ALA A 299 -5.42 9.17 -20.48
CA ALA A 299 -5.49 9.53 -21.89
C ALA A 299 -6.79 9.03 -22.55
N GLN A 300 -7.26 7.82 -22.23
CA GLN A 300 -8.55 7.32 -22.71
C GLN A 300 -9.71 8.23 -22.25
N MET A 301 -9.68 8.66 -20.98
CA MET A 301 -10.69 9.58 -20.44
C MET A 301 -10.68 10.92 -21.16
N ARG A 302 -9.51 11.50 -21.44
CA ARG A 302 -9.36 12.77 -22.17
C ARG A 302 -9.83 12.69 -23.61
N GLN A 303 -9.77 11.51 -24.22
CA GLN A 303 -10.31 11.24 -25.57
C GLN A 303 -11.83 11.03 -25.57
N GLY A 304 -12.49 11.15 -24.42
CA GLY A 304 -13.94 11.04 -24.29
C GLY A 304 -14.46 9.62 -24.12
N ALA A 305 -13.59 8.64 -23.83
CA ALA A 305 -14.02 7.25 -23.65
C ALA A 305 -15.15 7.11 -22.62
N SER A 306 -16.17 6.33 -22.95
CA SER A 306 -17.25 5.93 -22.04
C SER A 306 -16.74 5.05 -20.90
N ASN A 307 -17.55 4.80 -19.88
CA ASN A 307 -17.16 3.90 -18.79
C ASN A 307 -17.01 2.44 -19.26
N GLU A 308 -17.76 2.04 -20.25
CA GLU A 308 -17.71 0.72 -20.89
C GLU A 308 -16.40 0.54 -21.66
N GLU A 309 -15.97 1.55 -22.43
CA GLU A 309 -14.69 1.56 -23.14
C GLU A 309 -13.51 1.58 -22.17
N LEU A 310 -13.61 2.33 -21.08
CA LEU A 310 -12.60 2.29 -20.00
C LEU A 310 -12.53 0.90 -19.36
N ALA A 311 -13.66 0.24 -19.12
CA ALA A 311 -13.68 -1.11 -18.57
C ALA A 311 -13.04 -2.13 -19.52
N GLU A 312 -13.28 -2.00 -20.84
CA GLU A 312 -12.64 -2.85 -21.85
C GLU A 312 -11.12 -2.63 -21.91
N PHE A 313 -10.68 -1.36 -21.91
CA PHE A 313 -9.27 -1.02 -21.83
C PHE A 313 -8.61 -1.65 -20.58
N ILE A 314 -9.25 -1.52 -19.40
CA ILE A 314 -8.76 -2.10 -18.14
C ILE A 314 -8.64 -3.63 -18.23
N ARG A 315 -9.62 -4.32 -18.83
CA ARG A 315 -9.53 -5.79 -19.05
C ARG A 315 -8.31 -6.13 -19.89
N GLY A 316 -8.10 -5.42 -21.01
CA GLY A 316 -6.94 -5.62 -21.87
C GLY A 316 -5.60 -5.40 -21.13
N VAL A 317 -5.54 -4.40 -20.23
CA VAL A 317 -4.36 -4.14 -19.41
C VAL A 317 -4.13 -5.27 -18.39
N VAL A 318 -5.19 -5.72 -17.71
CA VAL A 318 -5.08 -6.77 -16.69
C VAL A 318 -4.65 -8.12 -17.31
N MET A 319 -5.03 -8.41 -18.54
CA MET A 319 -4.54 -9.59 -19.27
C MET A 319 -3.03 -9.54 -19.56
N LYS A 320 -2.38 -8.37 -19.46
CA LYS A 320 -0.92 -8.21 -19.59
C LYS A 320 -0.18 -8.33 -18.25
N LYS A 321 -0.90 -8.58 -17.13
CA LYS A 321 -0.28 -8.67 -15.81
C LYS A 321 0.79 -9.75 -15.79
N GLU A 322 1.93 -9.40 -15.20
CA GLU A 322 3.10 -10.27 -15.06
C GLU A 322 2.78 -11.47 -14.15
N GLU A 323 3.34 -12.62 -14.44
CA GLU A 323 3.23 -13.80 -13.58
C GLU A 323 3.84 -13.52 -12.21
N ARG A 324 5.08 -13.03 -12.22
CA ARG A 324 5.83 -12.63 -11.02
C ARG A 324 6.78 -11.47 -11.34
N HIS A 325 7.33 -10.86 -10.31
CA HIS A 325 8.54 -10.05 -10.44
C HIS A 325 9.76 -10.99 -10.45
N HIS A 326 10.84 -10.55 -11.02
CA HIS A 326 12.08 -11.34 -11.17
C HIS A 326 13.22 -10.80 -10.30
N ILE A 327 12.90 -10.18 -9.13
CA ILE A 327 13.92 -9.61 -8.24
C ILE A 327 14.93 -10.71 -7.84
N GLY A 328 16.21 -10.38 -8.00
CA GLY A 328 17.30 -11.31 -7.71
C GLY A 328 17.61 -12.29 -8.82
N GLU A 329 16.87 -12.30 -9.93
CA GLU A 329 17.13 -13.14 -11.10
C GLU A 329 17.94 -12.36 -12.16
N PRO A 330 18.69 -13.05 -13.03
CA PRO A 330 19.53 -12.39 -14.04
C PRO A 330 18.76 -11.53 -15.06
N ASP A 331 17.47 -11.82 -15.27
CA ASP A 331 16.57 -11.12 -16.19
C ASP A 331 15.77 -9.99 -15.52
N PHE A 332 16.05 -9.68 -14.26
CA PHE A 332 15.36 -8.61 -13.55
C PHE A 332 15.63 -7.25 -14.19
N VAL A 333 14.55 -6.57 -14.55
CA VAL A 333 14.58 -5.19 -15.06
C VAL A 333 13.99 -4.25 -14.01
N HIS A 334 14.76 -3.22 -13.64
CA HIS A 334 14.29 -2.19 -12.72
C HIS A 334 13.04 -1.48 -13.25
N ALA A 335 12.08 -1.23 -12.36
CA ALA A 335 10.91 -0.42 -12.70
C ALA A 335 11.32 0.96 -13.24
N SER A 336 10.56 1.47 -14.20
CA SER A 336 10.79 2.80 -14.80
C SER A 336 10.49 3.96 -13.84
N ARG A 337 9.78 3.68 -12.74
CA ARG A 337 9.39 4.64 -11.70
C ARG A 337 9.83 4.16 -10.33
N THR A 338 10.20 5.08 -9.47
CA THR A 338 10.53 4.81 -8.07
C THR A 338 9.27 4.69 -7.19
N MET A 339 9.45 4.27 -5.94
CA MET A 339 8.37 4.01 -4.99
C MET A 339 7.42 5.20 -4.83
N VAL A 340 7.94 6.43 -4.76
CA VAL A 340 7.15 7.65 -4.58
C VAL A 340 6.19 7.91 -5.75
N HIS A 341 6.57 7.48 -6.95
CA HIS A 341 5.78 7.71 -8.18
C HIS A 341 4.77 6.59 -8.46
N ILE A 342 4.96 5.41 -7.85
CA ILE A 342 4.08 4.25 -8.05
C ILE A 342 3.03 4.15 -6.95
N GLY A 343 3.33 4.70 -5.79
CA GLY A 343 2.53 4.58 -4.59
C GLY A 343 2.74 3.23 -3.90
N GLY A 344 3.60 3.21 -2.91
CA GLY A 344 4.00 2.04 -2.12
C GLY A 344 3.00 1.60 -1.06
#